data_6e325a497800ba795e4f96ee1e959461
#
_entry.id   6e325a497800ba795e4f96ee1e959461
#
_cell.length_a   1.000
_cell.length_b   1.000
_cell.length_c   1.000
_cell.angle_alpha   90.00
_cell.angle_beta   90.00
_cell.angle_gamma   90.00
#
_symmetry.space_group_name_H-M   'P 1'
#
loop_
_entity.id
_entity.type
_entity.pdbx_description
1 polymer ?
#
loop_
_entity_poly.entity_id
_entity_poly.type
_entity_poly.pdbx_seq_one_letter_code
_entity_poly.pdbx_strand_id
1 'polypeptide(L)'
;MLGTTMVVSALTGCGGGGDAAGGSAPAETPAPAENGGETADATENAGSDVSEPVTLTVLAGQSTTDAGIEDMIDEALAAQYPNITLEWECVDWGNDFQPKMQQYMQSGLPDIMIGKAQDVATYAPQGILGEIDAMYLDRGLDAARENVTIDGKTYGLVYNALYQGVYYNKTMFAENGWEIPRTQEDLQAIIDDCKAKGITPFASHMVDTWSIGNVTMQFMMNDVFNHDPAWGDKFRAGEVSFSDDQAAQTAYQYNQLIFDNTYPETFSTEQTDCDAKMVLGEAAMKVSGSWSIQNFLDIDESFDFGIFPFPNQTGDSKLIFEPNITIMTSADSEHQDAINCVLDVLTGNQELAVEIYDYTKTASMLKDVSPTFTNPSQADIDKYAADGMIVDVTLGNNQLVWGGFQEENAKDIAAWLQGDASFEDALKASDGRVGTSSAN
;
A
#
# COMPACT_ATOMS: atom_id res chain seq x y z
N MET A 1 29.86 -4.59 3.85
CA MET A 1 29.66 -5.03 5.23
C MET A 1 29.38 -3.79 6.06
N LEU A 2 28.14 -3.42 6.19
CA LEU A 2 27.64 -2.59 7.29
C LEU A 2 26.22 -3.11 7.57
N GLY A 3 26.06 -3.79 8.67
CA GLY A 3 24.79 -4.29 9.14
C GLY A 3 24.04 -3.17 9.82
N THR A 4 22.86 -2.87 9.34
CA THR A 4 21.92 -1.98 10.02
C THR A 4 21.01 -2.85 10.89
N THR A 5 21.19 -2.76 12.19
CA THR A 5 20.41 -3.48 13.19
C THR A 5 19.16 -2.66 13.52
N MET A 6 17.99 -3.14 13.14
CA MET A 6 16.73 -2.64 13.68
C MET A 6 16.60 -3.06 15.13
N VAL A 7 16.46 -2.09 16.04
CA VAL A 7 16.15 -2.31 17.44
C VAL A 7 14.65 -2.10 17.62
N VAL A 8 13.94 -3.20 17.79
CA VAL A 8 12.56 -3.19 18.30
C VAL A 8 12.65 -3.23 19.83
N SER A 9 12.20 -2.17 20.50
CA SER A 9 12.12 -2.12 21.94
C SER A 9 10.83 -2.79 22.40
N ALA A 10 10.92 -4.00 22.90
CA ALA A 10 9.86 -4.65 23.64
C ALA A 10 9.96 -4.29 25.12
N LEU A 11 8.93 -3.65 25.65
CA LEU A 11 8.69 -3.46 27.08
C LEU A 11 8.09 -4.74 27.64
N THR A 12 8.83 -5.44 28.53
CA THR A 12 8.26 -6.39 29.47
C THR A 12 8.70 -6.04 30.87
N GLY A 13 7.74 -5.71 31.71
CA GLY A 13 7.92 -5.56 33.14
C GLY A 13 7.68 -6.88 33.87
N CYS A 14 8.10 -6.89 35.11
CA CYS A 14 7.87 -7.79 36.24
C CYS A 14 9.00 -8.81 36.50
N GLY A 15 9.66 -8.73 37.68
CA GLY A 15 9.22 -8.82 39.01
C GLY A 15 10.13 -9.71 39.80
N GLY A 16 10.49 -9.32 41.01
CA GLY A 16 10.77 -10.30 42.04
C GLY A 16 12.12 -10.29 42.73
N GLY A 17 12.21 -9.62 43.88
CA GLY A 17 12.58 -10.24 45.12
C GLY A 17 14.02 -10.16 45.68
N GLY A 18 14.17 -9.55 46.87
CA GLY A 18 15.14 -10.04 47.83
C GLY A 18 15.93 -8.98 48.59
N ASP A 19 15.40 -8.61 49.76
CA ASP A 19 16.00 -8.28 51.06
C ASP A 19 17.39 -7.58 51.18
N ALA A 20 17.46 -6.46 51.88
CA ALA A 20 17.81 -6.36 53.31
C ALA A 20 18.06 -4.90 53.78
N ALA A 21 17.29 -4.54 54.80
CA ALA A 21 17.60 -3.80 56.05
C ALA A 21 18.39 -2.49 56.05
N GLY A 22 17.74 -1.48 56.72
CA GLY A 22 18.49 -0.40 57.35
C GLY A 22 17.66 0.85 57.63
N GLY A 23 17.06 0.97 58.79
CA GLY A 23 16.27 1.89 59.49
C GLY A 23 16.51 3.40 59.39
N SER A 24 15.50 4.11 59.66
CA SER A 24 15.28 5.15 60.70
C SER A 24 14.19 6.13 60.25
N ALA A 25 13.31 6.42 61.19
CA ALA A 25 12.06 7.12 61.15
C ALA A 25 12.22 8.67 61.18
N PRO A 26 11.15 9.48 61.51
CA PRO A 26 10.27 10.12 60.52
C PRO A 26 10.34 11.66 60.62
N ALA A 27 9.90 12.38 59.63
CA ALA A 27 9.60 13.80 59.81
C ALA A 27 8.42 14.23 58.88
N GLU A 28 7.37 14.61 59.56
CA GLU A 28 6.38 15.68 59.36
C GLU A 28 5.83 15.98 57.96
N THR A 29 4.51 15.83 57.88
CA THR A 29 3.57 16.34 56.89
C THR A 29 3.43 17.86 56.99
N PRO A 30 3.37 18.60 55.91
CA PRO A 30 2.60 19.84 55.81
C PRO A 30 1.35 19.68 54.95
N ALA A 31 0.31 20.40 55.35
CA ALA A 31 -1.04 20.45 54.81
C ALA A 31 -1.12 21.08 53.40
N PRO A 32 -2.27 20.91 52.70
CA PRO A 32 -2.41 21.22 51.25
C PRO A 32 -2.53 22.73 51.02
N ALA A 33 -1.78 23.21 50.04
CA ALA A 33 -2.00 24.50 49.44
C ALA A 33 -2.92 24.33 48.24
N GLU A 34 -4.03 25.05 48.26
CA GLU A 34 -4.85 25.33 47.08
C GLU A 34 -3.99 25.97 46.02
N ASN A 35 -4.00 25.43 44.82
CA ASN A 35 -3.53 26.16 43.67
C ASN A 35 -4.44 25.94 42.46
N GLY A 36 -4.77 27.08 41.88
CA GLY A 36 -5.68 27.27 40.82
C GLY A 36 -5.31 26.50 39.54
N GLY A 37 -6.35 26.21 38.77
CA GLY A 37 -6.24 25.58 37.49
C GLY A 37 -5.34 26.37 36.54
N GLU A 38 -4.27 25.75 36.16
CA GLU A 38 -3.62 26.04 34.89
C GLU A 38 -4.30 25.16 33.83
N THR A 39 -5.03 25.84 32.99
CA THR A 39 -5.50 25.32 31.71
C THR A 39 -4.31 24.74 30.98
N ALA A 40 -4.45 23.49 30.55
CA ALA A 40 -3.53 22.88 29.61
C ALA A 40 -3.32 23.86 28.43
N ASP A 41 -2.06 24.16 28.22
CA ASP A 41 -1.59 24.98 27.12
C ASP A 41 -2.07 24.33 25.83
N ALA A 42 -2.90 25.06 25.11
CA ALA A 42 -3.29 24.71 23.76
C ALA A 42 -1.99 24.64 22.95
N THR A 43 -1.70 23.47 22.39
CA THR A 43 -0.70 23.32 21.35
C THR A 43 -0.89 24.49 20.37
N GLU A 44 0.15 25.30 20.20
CA GLU A 44 0.15 26.33 19.18
C GLU A 44 -0.26 25.68 17.86
N ASN A 45 -1.43 26.06 17.33
CA ASN A 45 -1.89 25.69 16.01
C ASN A 45 -0.87 26.25 15.02
N ALA A 46 -0.15 25.38 14.37
CA ALA A 46 0.87 25.74 13.38
C ALA A 46 0.26 26.16 12.03
N GLY A 47 -1.07 26.26 11.93
CA GLY A 47 -1.76 26.77 10.77
C GLY A 47 -1.66 28.29 10.71
N SER A 48 -1.08 28.82 9.62
CA SER A 48 -1.18 30.25 9.28
C SER A 48 -2.66 30.65 9.23
N ASP A 49 -2.95 31.84 9.72
CA ASP A 49 -4.32 32.42 9.75
C ASP A 49 -4.75 32.76 8.30
N VAL A 50 -5.34 31.78 7.59
CA VAL A 50 -5.91 31.99 6.25
C VAL A 50 -7.20 32.81 6.42
N SER A 51 -7.06 34.12 6.39
CA SER A 51 -8.15 35.06 6.68
C SER A 51 -9.08 35.32 5.47
N GLU A 52 -8.60 35.13 4.25
CA GLU A 52 -9.34 35.31 3.02
C GLU A 52 -9.79 33.97 2.44
N PRO A 53 -10.95 33.90 1.76
CA PRO A 53 -11.38 32.65 1.11
C PRO A 53 -10.38 32.13 0.07
N VAL A 54 -10.00 30.89 0.17
CA VAL A 54 -9.09 30.17 -0.76
C VAL A 54 -9.75 28.89 -1.23
N THR A 55 -9.67 28.61 -2.52
CA THR A 55 -10.03 27.33 -3.11
C THR A 55 -8.75 26.65 -3.56
N LEU A 56 -8.49 25.44 -3.05
CA LEU A 56 -7.38 24.58 -3.47
C LEU A 56 -7.90 23.52 -4.44
N THR A 57 -7.15 23.29 -5.50
CA THR A 57 -7.42 22.23 -6.46
C THR A 57 -6.75 20.92 -6.02
N VAL A 58 -7.49 19.82 -6.07
CA VAL A 58 -7.01 18.49 -5.63
C VAL A 58 -7.23 17.46 -6.73
N LEU A 59 -6.17 16.78 -7.16
CA LEU A 59 -6.26 15.61 -7.99
C LEU A 59 -6.15 14.34 -7.11
N ALA A 60 -7.12 13.44 -7.20
CA ALA A 60 -7.13 12.19 -6.45
C ALA A 60 -7.62 11.01 -7.28
N GLY A 61 -7.38 9.79 -6.80
CA GLY A 61 -7.94 8.58 -7.41
C GLY A 61 -9.44 8.43 -7.15
N GLN A 62 -10.15 7.75 -8.05
CA GLN A 62 -11.60 7.54 -7.97
C GLN A 62 -12.04 6.79 -6.71
N SER A 63 -11.18 5.92 -6.18
CA SER A 63 -11.45 5.21 -4.92
C SER A 63 -11.72 6.14 -3.73
N THR A 64 -11.21 7.38 -3.80
CA THR A 64 -11.47 8.40 -2.77
C THR A 64 -12.94 8.83 -2.82
N THR A 65 -13.48 9.13 -4.01
CA THR A 65 -14.90 9.52 -4.21
C THR A 65 -15.87 8.41 -3.80
N ASP A 66 -15.61 7.18 -4.24
CA ASP A 66 -16.48 6.03 -3.95
C ASP A 66 -16.56 5.78 -2.44
N ALA A 67 -15.52 6.11 -1.72
CA ALA A 67 -15.43 5.98 -0.27
C ALA A 67 -16.07 7.16 0.49
N GLY A 68 -16.46 8.26 -0.17
CA GLY A 68 -16.94 9.48 0.49
C GLY A 68 -15.87 10.18 1.34
N ILE A 69 -14.61 9.92 1.06
CA ILE A 69 -13.47 10.45 1.85
C ILE A 69 -13.36 11.96 1.65
N GLU A 70 -13.70 12.46 0.45
CA GLU A 70 -13.73 13.91 0.17
C GLU A 70 -14.65 14.63 1.14
N ASP A 71 -15.86 14.10 1.33
CA ASP A 71 -16.84 14.71 2.24
C ASP A 71 -16.32 14.74 3.69
N MET A 72 -15.68 13.65 4.15
CA MET A 72 -15.06 13.57 5.49
C MET A 72 -13.96 14.63 5.64
N ILE A 73 -13.11 14.78 4.64
CA ILE A 73 -12.01 15.77 4.66
C ILE A 73 -12.58 17.19 4.61
N ASP A 74 -13.55 17.45 3.74
CA ASP A 74 -14.18 18.76 3.59
C ASP A 74 -14.90 19.20 4.87
N GLU A 75 -15.62 18.29 5.54
CA GLU A 75 -16.26 18.58 6.83
C GLU A 75 -15.23 18.89 7.92
N ALA A 76 -14.17 18.11 8.03
CA ALA A 76 -13.13 18.34 9.02
C ALA A 76 -12.35 19.63 8.74
N LEU A 77 -12.06 19.92 7.48
CA LEU A 77 -11.40 21.16 7.06
C LEU A 77 -12.26 22.38 7.34
N ALA A 78 -13.54 22.34 6.98
CA ALA A 78 -14.47 23.45 7.21
C ALA A 78 -14.69 23.74 8.71
N ALA A 79 -14.62 22.71 9.55
CA ALA A 79 -14.72 22.87 11.00
C ALA A 79 -13.52 23.62 11.60
N GLN A 80 -12.32 23.42 11.06
CA GLN A 80 -11.08 23.98 11.58
C GLN A 80 -10.64 25.24 10.81
N TYR A 81 -10.80 25.24 9.47
CA TYR A 81 -10.37 26.28 8.55
C TYR A 81 -11.48 26.67 7.57
N PRO A 82 -12.53 27.39 8.02
CA PRO A 82 -13.76 27.62 7.24
C PRO A 82 -13.58 28.49 5.99
N ASN A 83 -12.41 29.13 5.83
CA ASN A 83 -12.09 29.94 4.62
C ASN A 83 -11.42 29.08 3.52
N ILE A 84 -11.15 27.80 3.74
CA ILE A 84 -10.52 26.92 2.77
C ILE A 84 -11.57 25.96 2.23
N THR A 85 -11.64 25.85 0.90
CA THR A 85 -12.46 24.87 0.18
C THR A 85 -11.58 24.05 -0.75
N LEU A 86 -11.94 22.77 -0.97
CA LEU A 86 -11.26 21.90 -1.92
C LEU A 86 -12.12 21.72 -3.16
N GLU A 87 -11.50 21.83 -4.33
CA GLU A 87 -12.09 21.49 -5.62
C GLU A 87 -11.46 20.17 -6.09
N TRP A 88 -12.24 19.10 -5.96
CA TRP A 88 -11.79 17.75 -6.22
C TRP A 88 -11.92 17.37 -7.70
N GLU A 89 -10.86 16.81 -8.26
CA GLU A 89 -10.89 16.06 -9.49
C GLU A 89 -10.45 14.62 -9.20
N CYS A 90 -11.42 13.70 -9.24
CA CYS A 90 -11.17 12.28 -8.97
C CYS A 90 -11.18 11.51 -10.28
N VAL A 91 -10.14 10.70 -10.50
CA VAL A 91 -9.93 9.94 -11.74
C VAL A 91 -9.61 8.48 -11.42
N ASP A 92 -9.82 7.58 -12.37
CA ASP A 92 -9.45 6.18 -12.20
C ASP A 92 -7.94 6.01 -11.96
N TRP A 93 -7.61 5.26 -10.90
CA TRP A 93 -6.22 5.04 -10.49
C TRP A 93 -5.38 4.32 -11.55
N GLY A 94 -5.97 3.32 -12.20
CA GLY A 94 -5.25 2.43 -13.10
C GLY A 94 -5.05 3.02 -14.49
N ASN A 95 -6.00 3.81 -14.97
CA ASN A 95 -6.04 4.22 -16.37
C ASN A 95 -5.83 5.73 -16.57
N ASP A 96 -6.29 6.58 -15.67
CA ASP A 96 -6.42 8.01 -15.92
C ASP A 96 -5.49 8.89 -15.08
N PHE A 97 -5.03 8.41 -13.91
CA PHE A 97 -4.22 9.24 -13.00
C PHE A 97 -2.90 9.70 -13.65
N GLN A 98 -2.12 8.79 -14.24
CA GLN A 98 -0.85 9.13 -14.88
C GLN A 98 -1.02 10.02 -16.12
N PRO A 99 -1.94 9.71 -17.07
CA PRO A 99 -2.24 10.63 -18.16
C PRO A 99 -2.69 12.02 -17.71
N LYS A 100 -3.45 12.09 -16.61
CA LYS A 100 -3.91 13.35 -16.05
C LYS A 100 -2.76 14.16 -15.45
N MET A 101 -1.88 13.52 -14.70
CA MET A 101 -0.65 14.15 -14.20
C MET A 101 0.20 14.71 -15.33
N GLN A 102 0.40 13.97 -16.43
CA GLN A 102 1.12 14.46 -17.59
C GLN A 102 0.46 15.68 -18.25
N GLN A 103 -0.88 15.73 -18.29
CA GLN A 103 -1.62 16.90 -18.76
C GLN A 103 -1.35 18.11 -17.86
N TYR A 104 -1.41 17.92 -16.54
CA TYR A 104 -1.18 18.97 -15.56
C TYR A 104 0.26 19.50 -15.56
N MET A 105 1.24 18.65 -15.81
CA MET A 105 2.64 19.08 -15.99
C MET A 105 2.82 20.08 -17.13
N GLN A 106 1.91 20.11 -18.13
CA GLN A 106 1.94 21.05 -19.25
C GLN A 106 1.10 22.30 -19.02
N SER A 107 0.10 22.23 -18.15
CA SER A 107 -0.90 23.31 -17.95
C SER A 107 -0.82 24.01 -16.58
N GLY A 108 -0.04 23.49 -15.64
CA GLY A 108 0.03 23.88 -14.23
C GLY A 108 -0.57 22.79 -13.34
N LEU A 109 0.17 22.43 -12.28
CA LEU A 109 -0.24 21.36 -11.35
C LEU A 109 -1.41 21.81 -10.47
N PRO A 110 -2.26 20.88 -10.00
CA PRO A 110 -3.13 21.11 -8.87
C PRO A 110 -2.32 21.46 -7.62
N ASP A 111 -2.95 22.14 -6.66
CA ASP A 111 -2.30 22.50 -5.40
C ASP A 111 -1.89 21.27 -4.59
N ILE A 112 -2.76 20.23 -4.61
CA ILE A 112 -2.56 18.96 -3.92
C ILE A 112 -2.80 17.82 -4.89
N MET A 113 -1.94 16.80 -4.82
CA MET A 113 -2.06 15.56 -5.58
C MET A 113 -2.04 14.37 -4.60
N ILE A 114 -3.11 13.59 -4.59
CA ILE A 114 -3.21 12.38 -3.80
C ILE A 114 -2.92 11.20 -4.71
N GLY A 115 -1.68 10.76 -4.69
CA GLY A 115 -1.12 9.70 -5.53
C GLY A 115 -0.56 8.55 -4.70
N LYS A 116 0.45 7.89 -5.23
CA LYS A 116 1.19 6.81 -4.58
C LYS A 116 2.62 7.26 -4.22
N ALA A 117 3.25 6.56 -3.27
CA ALA A 117 4.62 6.88 -2.88
C ALA A 117 5.61 6.82 -4.06
N GLN A 118 5.38 5.92 -5.01
CA GLN A 118 6.20 5.77 -6.22
C GLN A 118 6.11 6.97 -7.17
N ASP A 119 5.02 7.72 -7.12
CA ASP A 119 4.84 8.94 -7.93
C ASP A 119 5.83 10.02 -7.50
N VAL A 120 6.21 10.06 -6.22
CA VAL A 120 7.23 10.98 -5.71
C VAL A 120 8.57 10.76 -6.43
N ALA A 121 9.00 9.51 -6.61
CA ALA A 121 10.24 9.20 -7.30
C ALA A 121 10.22 9.62 -8.78
N THR A 122 9.02 9.67 -9.39
CA THR A 122 8.82 10.14 -10.76
C THR A 122 8.83 11.66 -10.87
N TYR A 123 8.18 12.36 -9.94
CA TYR A 123 7.89 13.80 -10.09
C TYR A 123 8.84 14.71 -9.31
N ALA A 124 9.40 14.28 -8.16
CA ALA A 124 10.32 15.09 -7.37
C ALA A 124 11.61 15.50 -8.14
N PRO A 125 12.24 14.61 -8.94
CA PRO A 125 13.42 15.00 -9.74
C PRO A 125 13.14 16.07 -10.79
N GLN A 126 11.87 16.27 -11.16
CA GLN A 126 11.46 17.30 -12.10
C GLN A 126 11.28 18.69 -11.45
N GLY A 127 11.41 18.76 -10.11
CA GLY A 127 11.31 19.99 -9.35
C GLY A 127 9.90 20.57 -9.24
N ILE A 128 8.88 19.76 -9.51
CA ILE A 128 7.47 20.21 -9.52
C ILE A 128 6.75 19.95 -8.20
N LEU A 129 7.32 19.09 -7.32
CA LEU A 129 6.74 18.81 -6.00
C LEU A 129 7.31 19.73 -4.92
N GLY A 130 6.45 20.20 -4.03
CA GLY A 130 6.82 20.92 -2.82
C GLY A 130 7.44 20.00 -1.77
N GLU A 131 8.43 20.51 -1.02
CA GLU A 131 8.98 19.81 0.14
C GLU A 131 7.98 19.87 1.30
N ILE A 132 7.68 18.72 1.91
CA ILE A 132 6.77 18.64 3.06
C ILE A 132 7.50 19.07 4.32
N ASP A 133 6.89 19.99 5.10
CA ASP A 133 7.47 20.46 6.35
C ASP A 133 7.65 19.34 7.38
N ALA A 134 8.76 19.39 8.10
CA ALA A 134 9.13 18.41 9.12
C ALA A 134 8.03 18.21 10.18
N MET A 135 7.28 19.26 10.52
CA MET A 135 6.23 19.18 11.54
C MET A 135 5.10 18.23 11.16
N TYR A 136 4.74 18.10 9.87
CA TYR A 136 3.74 17.14 9.38
C TYR A 136 4.36 15.75 9.26
N LEU A 137 5.60 15.68 8.77
CA LEU A 137 6.36 14.43 8.65
C LEU A 137 6.60 13.76 9.99
N ASP A 138 6.77 14.53 11.06
CA ASP A 138 7.00 13.99 12.40
C ASP A 138 5.75 13.33 13.00
N ARG A 139 4.57 13.58 12.44
CA ARG A 139 3.32 12.87 12.74
C ARG A 139 3.20 11.52 12.01
N GLY A 140 3.98 11.31 10.94
CA GLY A 140 4.04 10.06 10.16
C GLY A 140 5.06 9.06 10.72
N LEU A 141 4.89 7.78 10.34
CA LEU A 141 5.85 6.72 10.68
C LEU A 141 7.11 6.84 9.81
N ASP A 142 8.28 6.66 10.42
CA ASP A 142 9.56 6.78 9.72
C ASP A 142 9.75 5.73 8.62
N ALA A 143 9.13 4.56 8.77
CA ALA A 143 9.20 3.46 7.78
C ALA A 143 8.67 3.85 6.39
N ALA A 144 7.73 4.79 6.30
CA ALA A 144 7.17 5.24 5.04
C ALA A 144 7.90 6.46 4.44
N ARG A 145 8.69 7.16 5.26
CA ARG A 145 9.36 8.42 4.85
C ARG A 145 10.46 8.17 3.81
N GLU A 146 11.16 7.04 3.90
CA GLU A 146 12.29 6.73 3.02
C GLU A 146 11.85 6.68 1.55
N ASN A 147 10.65 6.14 1.27
CA ASN A 147 10.11 5.97 -0.09
C ASN A 147 9.72 7.28 -0.78
N VAL A 148 9.57 8.36 -0.03
CA VAL A 148 9.15 9.68 -0.51
C VAL A 148 10.23 10.74 -0.30
N THR A 149 11.47 10.29 -0.01
CA THR A 149 12.64 11.15 0.22
C THR A 149 13.62 11.00 -0.94
N ILE A 150 13.87 12.09 -1.65
CA ILE A 150 14.79 12.18 -2.78
C ILE A 150 15.86 13.22 -2.43
N ASP A 151 17.14 12.85 -2.54
CA ASP A 151 18.27 13.73 -2.25
C ASP A 151 18.21 14.41 -0.86
N GLY A 152 17.66 13.69 0.12
CA GLY A 152 17.54 14.14 1.52
C GLY A 152 16.37 15.08 1.80
N LYS A 153 15.47 15.29 0.84
CA LYS A 153 14.25 16.08 0.96
C LYS A 153 13.03 15.18 0.78
N THR A 154 12.00 15.41 1.58
CA THR A 154 10.77 14.61 1.55
C THR A 154 9.68 15.39 0.81
N TYR A 155 9.12 14.78 -0.25
CA TYR A 155 8.17 15.41 -1.18
C TYR A 155 6.76 14.79 -1.13
N GLY A 156 6.51 13.92 -0.17
CA GLY A 156 5.22 13.31 0.01
C GLY A 156 5.00 12.92 1.46
N LEU A 157 3.74 12.88 1.86
CA LEU A 157 3.32 12.38 3.16
C LEU A 157 2.52 11.09 2.93
N VAL A 158 3.11 9.95 3.28
CA VAL A 158 2.43 8.66 3.17
C VAL A 158 1.38 8.55 4.26
N TYR A 159 0.13 8.37 3.85
CA TYR A 159 -1.02 8.37 4.73
C TYR A 159 -1.41 6.97 5.19
N ASN A 160 -1.40 5.99 4.26
CA ASN A 160 -1.70 4.61 4.56
C ASN A 160 -0.75 3.64 3.85
N ALA A 161 -0.84 2.37 4.23
CA ALA A 161 -0.10 1.30 3.57
C ALA A 161 -0.97 0.07 3.35
N LEU A 162 -0.53 -0.74 2.40
CA LEU A 162 -1.14 -1.99 1.99
C LEU A 162 -0.16 -3.15 2.17
N TYR A 163 -0.70 -4.36 2.30
CA TYR A 163 0.06 -5.60 2.21
C TYR A 163 -0.45 -6.41 1.03
N GLN A 164 0.47 -6.95 0.24
CA GLN A 164 0.13 -7.76 -0.92
C GLN A 164 0.66 -9.17 -0.74
N GLY A 165 -0.14 -10.14 -1.22
CA GLY A 165 0.15 -11.56 -1.14
C GLY A 165 -1.03 -12.38 -1.65
N VAL A 166 -1.13 -13.62 -1.17
CA VAL A 166 -2.27 -14.50 -1.45
C VAL A 166 -3.21 -14.45 -0.26
N TYR A 167 -4.39 -13.89 -0.46
CA TYR A 167 -5.49 -13.99 0.48
C TYR A 167 -6.13 -15.37 0.38
N TYR A 168 -6.52 -15.98 1.51
CA TYR A 168 -7.10 -17.30 1.54
C TYR A 168 -8.26 -17.41 2.54
N ASN A 169 -9.20 -18.27 2.25
CA ASN A 169 -10.33 -18.58 3.13
C ASN A 169 -9.86 -19.52 4.24
N LYS A 170 -9.68 -19.00 5.48
CA LYS A 170 -9.19 -19.78 6.63
C LYS A 170 -10.09 -20.96 6.98
N THR A 171 -11.41 -20.75 6.91
CA THR A 171 -12.38 -21.81 7.17
C THR A 171 -12.20 -22.97 6.19
N MET A 172 -12.09 -22.66 4.90
CA MET A 172 -11.89 -23.66 3.85
C MET A 172 -10.56 -24.40 4.01
N PHE A 173 -9.49 -23.70 4.35
CA PHE A 173 -8.18 -24.31 4.62
C PHE A 173 -8.26 -25.26 5.81
N ALA A 174 -8.88 -24.85 6.91
CA ALA A 174 -9.04 -25.68 8.11
C ALA A 174 -9.90 -26.93 7.84
N GLU A 175 -11.03 -26.79 7.14
CA GLU A 175 -11.92 -27.90 6.82
C GLU A 175 -11.27 -28.96 5.91
N ASN A 176 -10.36 -28.53 5.04
CA ASN A 176 -9.65 -29.41 4.11
C ASN A 176 -8.29 -29.88 4.64
N GLY A 177 -7.84 -29.36 5.80
CA GLY A 177 -6.54 -29.71 6.38
C GLY A 177 -5.36 -29.19 5.55
N TRP A 178 -5.56 -28.08 4.81
CA TRP A 178 -4.49 -27.45 4.04
C TRP A 178 -3.60 -26.60 4.95
N GLU A 179 -2.31 -26.84 4.87
CA GLU A 179 -1.28 -25.98 5.50
C GLU A 179 -0.94 -24.81 4.56
N ILE A 180 -0.45 -23.71 5.13
CA ILE A 180 0.01 -22.57 4.32
C ILE A 180 1.17 -23.00 3.44
N PRO A 181 1.04 -22.91 2.09
CA PRO A 181 2.07 -23.36 1.18
C PRO A 181 3.28 -22.41 1.23
N ARG A 182 4.47 -22.97 1.22
CA ARG A 182 5.72 -22.19 1.19
C ARG A 182 6.42 -22.28 -0.16
N THR A 183 6.23 -23.38 -0.87
CA THR A 183 6.83 -23.65 -2.18
C THR A 183 5.76 -23.80 -3.25
N GLN A 184 6.18 -23.73 -4.50
CA GLN A 184 5.31 -24.01 -5.65
C GLN A 184 4.76 -25.44 -5.63
N GLU A 185 5.53 -26.40 -5.11
CA GLU A 185 5.08 -27.78 -4.96
C GLU A 185 3.94 -27.90 -3.94
N ASP A 186 4.06 -27.20 -2.79
CA ASP A 186 3.01 -27.16 -1.77
C ASP A 186 1.73 -26.52 -2.34
N LEU A 187 1.87 -25.41 -3.07
CA LEU A 187 0.74 -24.71 -3.71
C LEU A 187 0.06 -25.61 -4.75
N GLN A 188 0.83 -26.32 -5.58
CA GLN A 188 0.28 -27.23 -6.58
C GLN A 188 -0.53 -28.36 -5.93
N ALA A 189 -0.09 -28.87 -4.79
CA ALA A 189 -0.83 -29.90 -4.06
C ALA A 189 -2.21 -29.39 -3.59
N ILE A 190 -2.29 -28.14 -3.13
CA ILE A 190 -3.57 -27.49 -2.77
C ILE A 190 -4.45 -27.30 -4.02
N ILE A 191 -3.88 -26.81 -5.12
CA ILE A 191 -4.59 -26.66 -6.40
C ILE A 191 -5.22 -27.97 -6.85
N ASP A 192 -4.44 -29.06 -6.81
CA ASP A 192 -4.89 -30.38 -7.24
C ASP A 192 -6.02 -30.92 -6.33
N ASP A 193 -5.92 -30.70 -5.02
CA ASP A 193 -6.96 -31.10 -4.07
C ASP A 193 -8.24 -30.25 -4.23
N CYS A 194 -8.11 -28.93 -4.45
CA CYS A 194 -9.24 -28.06 -4.82
C CYS A 194 -9.99 -28.62 -6.02
N LYS A 195 -9.28 -28.90 -7.12
CA LYS A 195 -9.88 -29.48 -8.33
C LYS A 195 -10.56 -30.82 -8.09
N ALA A 196 -9.94 -31.69 -7.31
CA ALA A 196 -10.51 -32.99 -6.95
C ALA A 196 -11.83 -32.86 -6.17
N LYS A 197 -11.99 -31.78 -5.42
CA LYS A 197 -13.18 -31.47 -4.62
C LYS A 197 -14.19 -30.57 -5.34
N GLY A 198 -13.88 -30.10 -6.55
CA GLY A 198 -14.73 -29.20 -7.32
C GLY A 198 -14.71 -27.75 -6.79
N ILE A 199 -13.66 -27.37 -6.07
CA ILE A 199 -13.41 -26.02 -5.55
C ILE A 199 -12.52 -25.29 -6.57
N THR A 200 -12.85 -24.04 -6.90
CA THR A 200 -11.97 -23.20 -7.73
C THR A 200 -10.73 -22.79 -6.91
N PRO A 201 -9.51 -23.08 -7.37
CA PRO A 201 -8.32 -22.71 -6.62
C PRO A 201 -8.15 -21.20 -6.41
N PHE A 202 -8.32 -20.40 -7.47
CA PHE A 202 -8.14 -18.96 -7.40
C PHE A 202 -9.36 -18.18 -7.84
N ALA A 203 -9.75 -17.17 -7.06
CA ALA A 203 -10.55 -16.06 -7.54
C ALA A 203 -9.66 -15.11 -8.33
N SER A 204 -10.05 -14.75 -9.55
CA SER A 204 -9.29 -13.85 -10.42
C SER A 204 -10.22 -12.99 -11.27
N HIS A 205 -9.84 -11.73 -11.53
CA HIS A 205 -10.57 -10.76 -12.36
C HIS A 205 -9.60 -10.14 -13.39
N MET A 206 -9.46 -10.80 -14.53
CA MET A 206 -8.53 -10.41 -15.57
C MET A 206 -9.14 -9.44 -16.59
N VAL A 207 -10.39 -9.03 -16.41
CA VAL A 207 -11.01 -7.95 -17.20
C VAL A 207 -10.25 -6.64 -17.00
N ASP A 208 -9.81 -6.39 -15.78
CA ASP A 208 -8.98 -5.25 -15.42
C ASP A 208 -7.50 -5.61 -15.62
N THR A 209 -6.88 -5.04 -16.62
CA THR A 209 -5.45 -5.34 -16.93
C THR A 209 -4.51 -5.00 -15.78
N TRP A 210 -4.85 -4.00 -14.95
CA TRP A 210 -4.05 -3.67 -13.77
C TRP A 210 -3.90 -4.88 -12.82
N SER A 211 -4.92 -5.74 -12.73
CA SER A 211 -4.85 -6.92 -11.85
C SER A 211 -3.79 -7.91 -12.31
N ILE A 212 -3.66 -8.13 -13.62
CA ILE A 212 -2.61 -8.98 -14.23
C ILE A 212 -1.23 -8.37 -13.94
N GLY A 213 -1.09 -7.07 -14.15
CA GLY A 213 0.17 -6.36 -13.92
C GLY A 213 0.59 -6.38 -12.46
N ASN A 214 -0.35 -6.15 -11.53
CA ASN A 214 -0.09 -6.23 -10.09
C ASN A 214 0.35 -7.63 -9.65
N VAL A 215 -0.35 -8.66 -10.13
CA VAL A 215 -0.01 -10.07 -9.86
C VAL A 215 1.39 -10.39 -10.39
N THR A 216 1.70 -9.97 -11.63
CA THR A 216 3.05 -10.15 -12.20
C THR A 216 4.10 -9.48 -11.34
N MET A 217 3.82 -8.28 -10.83
CA MET A 217 4.74 -7.55 -9.96
C MET A 217 5.01 -8.31 -8.65
N GLN A 218 3.99 -8.88 -8.01
CA GLN A 218 4.19 -9.68 -6.80
C GLN A 218 5.13 -10.87 -7.05
N PHE A 219 5.03 -11.49 -8.23
CA PHE A 219 5.94 -12.56 -8.62
C PHE A 219 7.35 -12.04 -8.88
N MET A 220 7.49 -10.93 -9.61
CA MET A 220 8.79 -10.30 -9.85
C MET A 220 9.48 -9.90 -8.55
N MET A 221 8.73 -9.37 -7.58
CA MET A 221 9.27 -9.03 -6.26
C MET A 221 9.89 -10.24 -5.57
N ASN A 222 9.21 -11.39 -5.61
CA ASN A 222 9.63 -12.58 -4.87
C ASN A 222 10.63 -13.46 -5.62
N ASP A 223 10.51 -13.59 -6.93
CA ASP A 223 11.37 -14.47 -7.72
C ASP A 223 12.57 -13.77 -8.35
N VAL A 224 12.48 -12.45 -8.56
CA VAL A 224 13.54 -11.69 -9.24
C VAL A 224 14.20 -10.71 -8.30
N PHE A 225 13.47 -9.68 -7.84
CA PHE A 225 14.07 -8.58 -7.08
C PHE A 225 14.55 -8.98 -5.68
N ASN A 226 13.90 -9.95 -5.03
CA ASN A 226 14.37 -10.48 -3.74
C ASN A 226 15.75 -11.17 -3.85
N HIS A 227 16.10 -11.67 -5.03
CA HIS A 227 17.37 -12.36 -5.32
C HIS A 227 18.37 -11.47 -6.06
N ASP A 228 17.91 -10.56 -6.90
CA ASP A 228 18.74 -9.55 -7.59
C ASP A 228 18.08 -8.16 -7.50
N PRO A 229 18.30 -7.43 -6.41
CA PRO A 229 17.76 -6.07 -6.24
C PRO A 229 18.18 -5.06 -7.32
N ALA A 230 19.24 -5.36 -8.06
CA ALA A 230 19.71 -4.51 -9.16
C ALA A 230 19.08 -4.85 -10.52
N TRP A 231 18.16 -5.83 -10.57
CA TRP A 231 17.58 -6.29 -11.84
C TRP A 231 16.89 -5.17 -12.61
N GLY A 232 16.13 -4.32 -11.92
CA GLY A 232 15.44 -3.18 -12.53
C GLY A 232 16.41 -2.20 -13.21
N ASP A 233 17.53 -1.87 -12.56
CA ASP A 233 18.56 -1.00 -13.14
C ASP A 233 19.24 -1.67 -14.34
N LYS A 234 19.55 -2.96 -14.24
CA LYS A 234 20.13 -3.75 -15.34
C LYS A 234 19.18 -3.82 -16.53
N PHE A 235 17.88 -3.98 -16.30
CA PHE A 235 16.87 -3.98 -17.36
C PHE A 235 16.86 -2.64 -18.10
N ARG A 236 16.82 -1.52 -17.38
CA ARG A 236 16.92 -0.18 -18.00
C ARG A 236 18.20 0.06 -18.77
N ALA A 237 19.30 -0.53 -18.30
CA ALA A 237 20.59 -0.47 -18.98
C ALA A 237 20.68 -1.43 -20.20
N GLY A 238 19.69 -2.30 -20.40
CA GLY A 238 19.72 -3.32 -21.47
C GLY A 238 20.67 -4.49 -21.18
N GLU A 239 21.02 -4.70 -19.90
CA GLU A 239 21.93 -5.77 -19.48
C GLU A 239 21.20 -7.09 -19.21
N VAL A 240 19.91 -7.03 -18.90
CA VAL A 240 19.01 -8.17 -18.72
C VAL A 240 17.70 -7.91 -19.49
N SER A 241 16.94 -8.98 -19.78
CA SER A 241 15.66 -8.90 -20.46
C SER A 241 14.70 -9.96 -19.93
N PHE A 242 13.40 -9.77 -20.11
CA PHE A 242 12.42 -10.80 -19.80
C PHE A 242 12.61 -12.05 -20.69
N SER A 243 13.01 -11.85 -21.94
CA SER A 243 13.25 -12.95 -22.90
C SER A 243 14.44 -13.83 -22.51
N ASP A 244 15.45 -13.31 -21.83
CA ASP A 244 16.69 -14.02 -21.54
C ASP A 244 16.79 -14.46 -20.06
N ASP A 245 15.98 -13.89 -19.16
CA ASP A 245 16.02 -14.17 -17.71
C ASP A 245 14.98 -15.22 -17.31
N GLN A 246 15.43 -16.39 -16.89
CA GLN A 246 14.55 -17.50 -16.50
C GLN A 246 13.67 -17.19 -15.31
N ALA A 247 14.14 -16.39 -14.34
CA ALA A 247 13.33 -16.02 -13.17
C ALA A 247 12.19 -15.10 -13.58
N ALA A 248 12.47 -14.10 -14.45
CA ALA A 248 11.46 -13.21 -15.00
C ALA A 248 10.43 -13.98 -15.85
N GLN A 249 10.86 -14.96 -16.66
CA GLN A 249 9.95 -15.84 -17.40
C GLN A 249 9.07 -16.67 -16.47
N THR A 250 9.63 -17.19 -15.38
CA THR A 250 8.86 -17.95 -14.38
C THR A 250 7.82 -17.05 -13.72
N ALA A 251 8.16 -15.79 -13.40
CA ALA A 251 7.19 -14.83 -12.87
C ALA A 251 5.99 -14.64 -13.83
N TYR A 252 6.22 -14.58 -15.13
CA TYR A 252 5.13 -14.53 -16.12
C TYR A 252 4.28 -15.81 -16.14
N GLN A 253 4.91 -16.97 -16.02
CA GLN A 253 4.21 -18.26 -16.02
C GLN A 253 3.27 -18.45 -14.83
N TYR A 254 3.44 -17.71 -13.73
CA TYR A 254 2.49 -17.72 -12.61
C TYR A 254 1.14 -17.10 -12.99
N ASN A 255 1.09 -16.15 -13.93
CA ASN A 255 -0.18 -15.69 -14.48
C ASN A 255 -0.92 -16.82 -15.23
N GLN A 256 -0.20 -17.67 -15.96
CA GLN A 256 -0.78 -18.85 -16.59
C GLN A 256 -1.26 -19.86 -15.53
N LEU A 257 -0.50 -20.06 -14.45
CA LEU A 257 -0.93 -20.93 -13.36
C LEU A 257 -2.27 -20.46 -12.76
N ILE A 258 -2.43 -19.17 -12.52
CA ILE A 258 -3.69 -18.61 -12.01
C ILE A 258 -4.79 -18.75 -13.05
N PHE A 259 -4.53 -18.41 -14.30
CA PHE A 259 -5.48 -18.49 -15.42
C PHE A 259 -6.02 -19.92 -15.63
N ASP A 260 -5.15 -20.92 -15.55
CA ASP A 260 -5.52 -22.33 -15.69
C ASP A 260 -6.29 -22.89 -14.49
N ASN A 261 -6.32 -22.16 -13.38
CA ASN A 261 -6.86 -22.59 -12.10
C ASN A 261 -7.89 -21.61 -11.50
N THR A 262 -8.51 -20.81 -12.35
CA THR A 262 -9.63 -19.94 -12.04
C THR A 262 -10.88 -20.33 -12.83
N TYR A 263 -11.94 -19.54 -12.77
CA TYR A 263 -13.17 -19.76 -13.54
C TYR A 263 -13.03 -19.23 -14.99
N PRO A 264 -13.79 -19.81 -15.93
CA PRO A 264 -13.62 -19.50 -17.37
C PRO A 264 -13.89 -18.04 -17.74
N GLU A 265 -14.73 -17.35 -16.98
CA GLU A 265 -15.17 -15.97 -17.24
C GLU A 265 -14.23 -14.90 -16.65
N THR A 266 -13.02 -15.23 -16.22
CA THR A 266 -12.09 -14.31 -15.53
C THR A 266 -11.80 -13.02 -16.32
N PHE A 267 -11.80 -13.07 -17.65
CA PHE A 267 -11.65 -11.88 -18.53
C PHE A 267 -12.93 -11.05 -18.69
N SER A 268 -14.03 -11.40 -18.01
CA SER A 268 -15.28 -10.64 -17.96
C SER A 268 -15.83 -10.52 -16.53
N THR A 269 -15.06 -10.91 -15.54
CA THR A 269 -15.41 -10.81 -14.11
C THR A 269 -14.83 -9.54 -13.54
N GLU A 270 -15.67 -8.72 -12.94
CA GLU A 270 -15.31 -7.51 -12.22
C GLU A 270 -14.69 -7.85 -10.85
N GLN A 271 -13.93 -6.91 -10.27
CA GLN A 271 -13.28 -7.13 -8.97
C GLN A 271 -14.26 -7.50 -7.87
N THR A 272 -15.39 -6.81 -7.77
CA THR A 272 -16.41 -7.05 -6.75
C THR A 272 -17.02 -8.45 -6.83
N ASP A 273 -17.28 -8.94 -8.05
CA ASP A 273 -17.78 -10.31 -8.28
C ASP A 273 -16.71 -11.35 -7.91
N CYS A 274 -15.46 -11.06 -8.24
CA CYS A 274 -14.31 -11.89 -7.87
C CYS A 274 -14.16 -11.99 -6.35
N ASP A 275 -14.27 -10.88 -5.63
CA ASP A 275 -14.21 -10.82 -4.17
C ASP A 275 -15.39 -11.61 -3.56
N ALA A 276 -16.58 -11.48 -4.12
CA ALA A 276 -17.76 -12.25 -3.69
C ALA A 276 -17.57 -13.77 -3.83
N LYS A 277 -16.96 -14.24 -4.93
CA LYS A 277 -16.66 -15.68 -5.12
C LYS A 277 -15.77 -16.25 -4.02
N MET A 278 -14.79 -15.47 -3.55
CA MET A 278 -13.94 -15.87 -2.44
C MET A 278 -14.71 -15.90 -1.11
N VAL A 279 -15.44 -14.85 -0.80
CA VAL A 279 -16.21 -14.72 0.46
C VAL A 279 -17.29 -15.82 0.56
N LEU A 280 -17.99 -16.10 -0.54
CA LEU A 280 -19.03 -17.14 -0.61
C LEU A 280 -18.49 -18.59 -0.66
N GLY A 281 -17.16 -18.77 -0.66
CA GLY A 281 -16.53 -20.08 -0.66
C GLY A 281 -16.53 -20.79 -2.01
N GLU A 282 -16.70 -20.05 -3.12
CA GLU A 282 -16.59 -20.60 -4.47
C GLU A 282 -15.13 -20.75 -4.92
N ALA A 283 -14.23 -19.94 -4.35
CA ALA A 283 -12.79 -20.01 -4.58
C ALA A 283 -12.01 -20.02 -3.25
N ALA A 284 -10.86 -20.70 -3.25
CA ALA A 284 -10.07 -20.89 -2.04
C ALA A 284 -9.10 -19.73 -1.75
N MET A 285 -8.53 -19.13 -2.79
CA MET A 285 -7.44 -18.15 -2.71
C MET A 285 -7.65 -17.01 -3.71
N LYS A 286 -6.99 -15.86 -3.42
CA LYS A 286 -6.90 -14.72 -4.35
C LYS A 286 -5.54 -14.05 -4.20
N VAL A 287 -4.80 -13.87 -5.29
CA VAL A 287 -3.62 -13.00 -5.29
C VAL A 287 -4.11 -11.55 -5.36
N SER A 288 -3.82 -10.75 -4.33
CA SER A 288 -4.37 -9.41 -4.19
C SER A 288 -3.56 -8.56 -3.20
N GLY A 289 -4.12 -7.45 -2.79
CA GLY A 289 -3.64 -6.60 -1.71
C GLY A 289 -4.77 -6.20 -0.74
N SER A 290 -4.41 -5.46 0.29
CA SER A 290 -5.33 -5.04 1.35
C SER A 290 -6.54 -4.23 0.85
N TRP A 291 -6.52 -3.71 -0.37
CA TRP A 291 -7.68 -3.05 -1.01
C TRP A 291 -8.89 -3.98 -1.17
N SER A 292 -8.73 -5.30 -1.16
CA SER A 292 -9.85 -6.25 -1.19
C SER A 292 -10.54 -6.43 0.18
N ILE A 293 -9.92 -6.01 1.27
CA ILE A 293 -10.43 -6.26 2.64
C ILE A 293 -11.78 -5.57 2.85
N GLN A 294 -11.94 -4.34 2.36
CA GLN A 294 -13.21 -3.63 2.45
C GLN A 294 -14.32 -4.43 1.79
N ASN A 295 -14.15 -4.83 0.53
CA ASN A 295 -15.14 -5.63 -0.19
C ASN A 295 -15.45 -6.95 0.52
N PHE A 296 -14.44 -7.63 1.05
CA PHE A 296 -14.64 -8.88 1.79
C PHE A 296 -15.56 -8.68 2.99
N LEU A 297 -15.28 -7.67 3.81
CA LEU A 297 -16.04 -7.38 5.04
C LEU A 297 -17.41 -6.74 4.76
N ASP A 298 -17.56 -6.01 3.66
CA ASP A 298 -18.85 -5.46 3.22
C ASP A 298 -19.80 -6.55 2.74
N ILE A 299 -19.28 -7.64 2.14
CA ILE A 299 -20.06 -8.80 1.72
C ILE A 299 -20.43 -9.68 2.94
N ASP A 300 -19.47 -9.95 3.81
CA ASP A 300 -19.68 -10.71 5.06
C ASP A 300 -18.68 -10.25 6.13
N GLU A 301 -19.15 -9.50 7.13
CA GLU A 301 -18.35 -9.00 8.24
C GLU A 301 -17.71 -10.11 9.10
N SER A 302 -18.22 -11.34 8.99
CA SER A 302 -17.72 -12.52 9.70
C SER A 302 -16.75 -13.37 8.87
N PHE A 303 -16.42 -12.97 7.64
CA PHE A 303 -15.54 -13.72 6.77
C PHE A 303 -14.13 -13.83 7.37
N ASP A 304 -13.70 -15.06 7.67
CA ASP A 304 -12.38 -15.35 8.23
C ASP A 304 -11.38 -15.67 7.12
N PHE A 305 -10.50 -14.72 6.85
CA PHE A 305 -9.47 -14.82 5.84
C PHE A 305 -8.08 -14.55 6.42
N GLY A 306 -7.07 -15.06 5.74
CA GLY A 306 -5.68 -14.80 6.04
C GLY A 306 -4.91 -14.32 4.81
N ILE A 307 -3.61 -14.10 5.00
CA ILE A 307 -2.69 -13.72 3.93
C ILE A 307 -1.38 -14.50 4.08
N PHE A 308 -0.80 -14.90 2.95
CA PHE A 308 0.56 -15.45 2.90
C PHE A 308 1.30 -14.95 1.65
N PRO A 309 2.66 -14.91 1.66
CA PRO A 309 3.43 -14.56 0.48
C PRO A 309 3.15 -15.53 -0.67
N PHE A 310 3.07 -15.06 -1.92
CA PHE A 310 2.93 -15.99 -3.04
C PHE A 310 4.13 -16.95 -3.07
N PRO A 311 3.88 -18.28 -3.00
CA PRO A 311 4.96 -19.24 -2.88
C PRO A 311 5.86 -19.27 -4.11
N ASN A 312 7.16 -19.17 -3.92
CA ASN A 312 8.17 -19.36 -4.97
C ASN A 312 8.79 -20.77 -4.90
N GLN A 313 9.77 -21.04 -5.75
CA GLN A 313 10.42 -22.34 -5.78
C GLN A 313 11.34 -22.61 -4.57
N THR A 314 11.90 -21.56 -3.98
CA THR A 314 12.89 -21.62 -2.89
C THR A 314 12.25 -21.56 -1.49
N GLY A 315 10.98 -21.16 -1.38
CA GLY A 315 10.25 -21.09 -0.11
C GLY A 315 10.66 -19.90 0.77
N ASP A 316 11.26 -18.87 0.18
CA ASP A 316 11.73 -17.66 0.86
C ASP A 316 10.94 -16.39 0.48
N SER A 317 9.76 -16.57 -0.10
CA SER A 317 8.85 -15.47 -0.45
C SER A 317 8.46 -14.63 0.75
N LYS A 318 8.25 -13.35 0.53
CA LYS A 318 7.90 -12.35 1.53
C LYS A 318 6.57 -11.68 1.19
N LEU A 319 5.84 -11.24 2.20
CA LEU A 319 4.74 -10.30 1.98
C LEU A 319 5.29 -8.97 1.47
N ILE A 320 4.58 -8.36 0.53
CA ILE A 320 4.94 -7.07 0.00
C ILE A 320 4.24 -5.99 0.83
N PHE A 321 5.01 -5.07 1.37
CA PHE A 321 4.55 -3.85 2.01
C PHE A 321 4.57 -2.72 0.98
N GLU A 322 3.45 -2.05 0.81
CA GLU A 322 3.29 -0.93 -0.12
C GLU A 322 2.84 0.33 0.64
N PRO A 323 3.72 1.32 0.85
CA PRO A 323 3.30 2.68 1.14
C PRO A 323 2.41 3.17 -0.01
N ASN A 324 1.15 3.49 0.28
CA ASN A 324 0.15 3.67 -0.78
C ASN A 324 -0.28 5.13 -0.89
N ILE A 325 -1.41 5.51 -0.32
CA ILE A 325 -1.92 6.88 -0.44
C ILE A 325 -0.87 7.86 0.06
N THR A 326 -0.44 8.73 -0.84
CA THR A 326 0.61 9.71 -0.59
C THR A 326 0.13 11.08 -1.01
N ILE A 327 0.17 12.00 -0.08
CA ILE A 327 -0.21 13.40 -0.30
C ILE A 327 1.03 14.14 -0.77
N MET A 328 0.98 14.66 -1.99
CA MET A 328 1.99 15.50 -2.61
C MET A 328 1.43 16.90 -2.81
N THR A 329 2.30 17.91 -2.84
CA THR A 329 1.91 19.30 -3.04
C THR A 329 2.67 19.92 -4.21
N SER A 330 2.08 20.91 -4.87
CA SER A 330 2.75 21.65 -5.94
C SER A 330 3.80 22.61 -5.38
N ALA A 331 5.01 22.57 -5.93
CA ALA A 331 6.07 23.53 -5.57
C ALA A 331 5.71 24.97 -5.94
N ASP A 332 4.94 25.16 -6.99
CA ASP A 332 4.62 26.48 -7.58
C ASP A 332 3.24 27.03 -7.13
N SER A 333 2.53 26.34 -6.22
CA SER A 333 1.26 26.84 -5.70
C SER A 333 1.46 28.17 -4.95
N GLU A 334 0.60 29.14 -5.24
CA GLU A 334 0.57 30.41 -4.51
C GLU A 334 -0.12 30.31 -3.15
N HIS A 335 -0.68 29.13 -2.81
CA HIS A 335 -1.53 28.85 -1.65
C HIS A 335 -0.86 27.97 -0.59
N GLN A 336 0.47 28.06 -0.41
CA GLN A 336 1.22 27.19 0.51
C GLN A 336 0.67 27.21 1.94
N ASP A 337 0.21 28.35 2.45
CA ASP A 337 -0.37 28.45 3.78
C ASP A 337 -1.68 27.66 3.89
N ALA A 338 -2.53 27.69 2.87
CA ALA A 338 -3.76 26.91 2.84
C ALA A 338 -3.49 25.41 2.67
N ILE A 339 -2.49 25.02 1.87
CA ILE A 339 -2.02 23.63 1.75
C ILE A 339 -1.57 23.11 3.12
N ASN A 340 -0.80 23.89 3.87
CA ASN A 340 -0.35 23.54 5.20
C ASN A 340 -1.52 23.32 6.18
N CYS A 341 -2.60 24.08 6.08
CA CYS A 341 -3.82 23.84 6.87
C CYS A 341 -4.47 22.49 6.52
N VAL A 342 -4.49 22.09 5.25
CA VAL A 342 -4.99 20.77 4.84
C VAL A 342 -4.10 19.66 5.40
N LEU A 343 -2.77 19.78 5.32
CA LEU A 343 -1.84 18.83 5.92
C LEU A 343 -2.01 18.75 7.44
N ASP A 344 -2.30 19.87 8.11
CA ASP A 344 -2.56 19.90 9.55
C ASP A 344 -3.82 19.11 9.91
N VAL A 345 -4.91 19.26 9.15
CA VAL A 345 -6.15 18.49 9.34
C VAL A 345 -5.90 17.01 9.11
N LEU A 346 -5.29 16.64 7.98
CA LEU A 346 -5.08 15.25 7.60
C LEU A 346 -4.15 14.51 8.57
N THR A 347 -3.18 15.18 9.17
CA THR A 347 -2.20 14.54 10.05
C THR A 347 -2.47 14.76 11.54
N GLY A 348 -3.21 15.78 11.89
CA GLY A 348 -3.47 16.19 13.29
C GLY A 348 -4.84 15.78 13.80
N ASN A 349 -5.83 15.59 12.92
CA ASN A 349 -7.18 15.16 13.30
C ASN A 349 -7.24 13.63 13.39
N GLN A 350 -7.01 13.09 14.61
CA GLN A 350 -7.00 11.64 14.81
C GLN A 350 -8.36 10.98 14.58
N GLU A 351 -9.48 11.68 14.86
CA GLU A 351 -10.83 11.13 14.65
C GLU A 351 -11.08 10.94 13.14
N LEU A 352 -10.78 11.94 12.32
CA LEU A 352 -10.84 11.85 10.86
C LEU A 352 -9.94 10.71 10.34
N ALA A 353 -8.71 10.62 10.82
CA ALA A 353 -7.77 9.61 10.37
C ALA A 353 -8.29 8.19 10.68
N VAL A 354 -8.80 7.95 11.88
CA VAL A 354 -9.41 6.67 12.26
C VAL A 354 -10.62 6.34 11.38
N GLU A 355 -11.49 7.33 11.11
CA GLU A 355 -12.67 7.16 10.25
C GLU A 355 -12.27 6.74 8.84
N ILE A 356 -11.27 7.42 8.24
CA ILE A 356 -10.75 7.06 6.92
C ILE A 356 -10.16 5.65 6.92
N TYR A 357 -9.33 5.29 7.91
CA TYR A 357 -8.74 3.95 7.97
C TYR A 357 -9.76 2.86 8.22
N ASP A 358 -10.76 3.12 9.06
CA ASP A 358 -11.84 2.16 9.34
C ASP A 358 -12.73 1.98 8.11
N TYR A 359 -12.95 3.03 7.33
CA TYR A 359 -13.67 2.94 6.06
C TYR A 359 -12.87 2.16 5.02
N THR A 360 -11.63 2.56 4.75
CA THR A 360 -10.79 1.97 3.70
C THR A 360 -10.19 0.62 4.06
N LYS A 361 -10.28 0.20 5.34
CA LYS A 361 -9.67 -1.04 5.87
C LYS A 361 -8.16 -1.13 5.61
N THR A 362 -7.47 0.02 5.71
CA THR A 362 -6.03 0.12 5.46
C THR A 362 -5.22 0.30 6.75
N ALA A 363 -3.92 0.02 6.68
CA ALA A 363 -3.00 0.25 7.78
C ALA A 363 -2.63 1.74 7.88
N SER A 364 -2.64 2.28 9.10
CA SER A 364 -2.23 3.66 9.37
C SER A 364 -0.73 3.85 9.17
N MET A 365 -0.35 4.97 8.54
CA MET A 365 1.03 5.47 8.50
C MET A 365 1.23 6.69 9.39
N LEU A 366 0.24 7.08 10.20
CA LEU A 366 0.37 8.12 11.21
C LEU A 366 0.73 7.52 12.60
N LYS A 367 1.58 8.23 13.35
CA LYS A 367 1.93 7.87 14.73
C LYS A 367 0.71 8.03 15.64
N ASP A 368 0.59 7.13 16.58
CA ASP A 368 -0.47 7.18 17.62
C ASP A 368 -1.91 7.11 17.07
N VAL A 369 -2.08 6.74 15.80
CA VAL A 369 -3.38 6.51 15.16
C VAL A 369 -3.48 5.04 14.74
N SER A 370 -4.49 4.36 15.24
CA SER A 370 -4.76 2.96 14.91
C SER A 370 -6.21 2.82 14.48
N PRO A 371 -6.48 2.13 13.35
CA PRO A 371 -7.84 1.79 12.97
C PRO A 371 -8.52 0.93 14.05
N THR A 372 -9.84 0.99 14.11
CA THR A 372 -10.66 0.23 15.08
C THR A 372 -11.26 -1.03 14.49
N PHE A 373 -11.28 -1.17 13.16
CA PHE A 373 -11.79 -2.38 12.51
C PHE A 373 -10.90 -3.60 12.82
N THR A 374 -11.52 -4.76 12.85
CA THR A 374 -10.78 -6.03 13.00
C THR A 374 -10.36 -6.53 11.62
N ASN A 375 -9.06 -6.64 11.40
CA ASN A 375 -8.51 -7.27 10.20
C ASN A 375 -8.23 -8.76 10.47
N PRO A 376 -8.98 -9.71 9.88
CA PRO A 376 -8.73 -11.14 10.08
C PRO A 376 -7.33 -11.61 9.67
N SER A 377 -6.66 -10.91 8.73
CA SER A 377 -5.30 -11.24 8.28
C SER A 377 -4.19 -10.62 9.14
N GLN A 378 -4.52 -9.77 10.15
CA GLN A 378 -3.51 -9.02 10.91
C GLN A 378 -2.51 -9.93 11.63
N ALA A 379 -2.98 -11.03 12.22
CA ALA A 379 -2.09 -11.97 12.90
C ALA A 379 -1.08 -12.65 11.97
N ASP A 380 -1.44 -12.85 10.70
CA ASP A 380 -0.53 -13.39 9.68
C ASP A 380 0.52 -12.34 9.32
N ILE A 381 0.10 -11.07 9.11
CA ILE A 381 1.01 -9.94 8.83
C ILE A 381 2.01 -9.76 9.96
N ASP A 382 1.54 -9.72 11.22
CA ASP A 382 2.40 -9.56 12.40
C ASP A 382 3.43 -10.69 12.51
N LYS A 383 3.02 -11.92 12.19
CA LYS A 383 3.92 -13.07 12.17
C LYS A 383 5.01 -12.92 11.11
N TYR A 384 4.64 -12.56 9.86
CA TYR A 384 5.62 -12.35 8.79
C TYR A 384 6.55 -11.17 9.10
N ALA A 385 6.05 -10.11 9.73
CA ALA A 385 6.86 -9.00 10.19
C ALA A 385 7.89 -9.43 11.25
N ALA A 386 7.45 -10.20 12.26
CA ALA A 386 8.33 -10.72 13.32
C ALA A 386 9.41 -11.68 12.77
N ASP A 387 9.08 -12.44 11.73
CA ASP A 387 10.00 -13.37 11.06
C ASP A 387 10.94 -12.68 10.06
N GLY A 388 10.81 -11.36 9.84
CA GLY A 388 11.57 -10.62 8.83
C GLY A 388 11.19 -10.97 7.39
N MET A 389 9.97 -11.44 7.19
CA MET A 389 9.44 -11.92 5.91
C MET A 389 8.51 -10.87 5.26
N ILE A 390 8.87 -9.61 5.37
CA ILE A 390 8.24 -8.49 4.66
C ILE A 390 9.28 -7.82 3.78
N VAL A 391 8.88 -7.39 2.60
CA VAL A 391 9.69 -6.65 1.65
C VAL A 391 8.94 -5.40 1.19
N ASP A 392 9.66 -4.29 1.11
CA ASP A 392 9.11 -3.05 0.57
C ASP A 392 8.93 -3.15 -0.95
N VAL A 393 7.81 -2.65 -1.46
CA VAL A 393 7.47 -2.66 -2.89
C VAL A 393 8.50 -1.94 -3.76
N THR A 394 9.30 -1.05 -3.19
CA THR A 394 10.38 -0.33 -3.90
C THR A 394 11.66 -1.15 -4.07
N LEU A 395 11.74 -2.36 -3.48
CA LEU A 395 12.88 -3.24 -3.70
C LEU A 395 13.13 -3.45 -5.20
N GLY A 396 14.37 -3.38 -5.61
CA GLY A 396 14.76 -3.55 -7.00
C GLY A 396 14.59 -2.30 -7.86
N ASN A 397 14.49 -1.13 -7.23
CA ASN A 397 14.22 0.14 -7.91
C ASN A 397 12.99 0.05 -8.82
N ASN A 398 11.88 -0.23 -8.20
CA ASN A 398 10.67 -0.78 -8.77
C ASN A 398 9.85 0.22 -9.62
N GLN A 399 10.44 1.34 -10.00
CA GLN A 399 9.85 2.27 -10.99
C GLN A 399 9.54 1.60 -12.33
N LEU A 400 10.16 0.45 -12.62
CA LEU A 400 9.81 -0.37 -13.78
C LEU A 400 8.37 -0.86 -13.74
N VAL A 401 7.84 -1.10 -12.55
CA VAL A 401 6.51 -1.67 -12.38
C VAL A 401 5.44 -0.59 -12.29
N TRP A 402 5.85 0.61 -11.88
CA TRP A 402 5.00 1.78 -11.80
C TRP A 402 5.21 2.68 -13.02
N GLY A 403 4.45 3.72 -13.18
CA GLY A 403 4.67 4.66 -14.26
C GLY A 403 4.25 4.17 -15.64
N GLY A 404 3.25 3.30 -15.71
CA GLY A 404 2.65 2.84 -16.96
C GLY A 404 3.26 1.55 -17.54
N PHE A 405 4.42 1.09 -17.05
CA PHE A 405 4.99 -0.19 -17.49
C PHE A 405 4.10 -1.36 -17.09
N GLN A 406 3.61 -1.37 -15.86
CA GLN A 406 2.77 -2.44 -15.31
C GLN A 406 1.50 -2.64 -16.15
N GLU A 407 0.80 -1.56 -16.49
CA GLU A 407 -0.44 -1.60 -17.26
C GLU A 407 -0.19 -2.07 -18.71
N GLU A 408 0.87 -1.57 -19.33
CA GLU A 408 1.22 -1.95 -20.70
C GLU A 408 1.73 -3.39 -20.79
N ASN A 409 2.56 -3.80 -19.81
CA ASN A 409 3.02 -5.17 -19.68
C ASN A 409 1.86 -6.16 -19.45
N ALA A 410 0.88 -5.76 -18.67
CA ALA A 410 -0.32 -6.55 -18.42
C ALA A 410 -1.11 -6.83 -19.69
N LYS A 411 -1.16 -5.90 -20.65
CA LYS A 411 -1.81 -6.11 -21.95
C LYS A 411 -1.10 -7.18 -22.78
N ASP A 412 0.25 -7.22 -22.73
CA ASP A 412 1.03 -8.25 -23.41
C ASP A 412 0.77 -9.64 -22.81
N ILE A 413 0.71 -9.71 -21.49
CA ILE A 413 0.40 -10.95 -20.78
C ILE A 413 -1.04 -11.38 -21.06
N ALA A 414 -2.01 -10.47 -21.03
CA ALA A 414 -3.41 -10.76 -21.36
C ALA A 414 -3.56 -11.33 -22.78
N ALA A 415 -2.88 -10.74 -23.76
CA ALA A 415 -2.88 -11.23 -25.13
C ALA A 415 -2.31 -12.67 -25.23
N TRP A 416 -1.26 -12.96 -24.48
CA TRP A 416 -0.72 -14.32 -24.41
C TRP A 416 -1.71 -15.30 -23.75
N LEU A 417 -2.29 -14.96 -22.60
CA LEU A 417 -3.23 -15.83 -21.88
C LEU A 417 -4.49 -16.13 -22.71
N GLN A 418 -4.93 -15.19 -23.54
CA GLN A 418 -6.08 -15.35 -24.44
C GLN A 418 -5.72 -16.08 -25.75
N GLY A 419 -4.44 -16.32 -26.01
CA GLY A 419 -3.96 -17.00 -27.21
C GLY A 419 -3.81 -16.08 -28.44
N ASP A 420 -3.89 -14.76 -28.27
CA ASP A 420 -3.69 -13.76 -29.33
C ASP A 420 -2.19 -13.51 -29.61
N ALA A 421 -1.32 -13.85 -28.66
CA ALA A 421 0.13 -13.80 -28.80
C ALA A 421 0.79 -15.07 -28.25
N SER A 422 2.00 -15.38 -28.71
CA SER A 422 2.82 -16.42 -28.08
C SER A 422 3.47 -15.90 -26.79
N PHE A 423 3.88 -16.83 -25.91
CA PHE A 423 4.67 -16.47 -24.73
C PHE A 423 5.94 -15.68 -25.07
N GLU A 424 6.64 -16.13 -26.13
CA GLU A 424 7.85 -15.46 -26.61
C GLU A 424 7.56 -14.04 -27.13
N ASP A 425 6.44 -13.82 -27.80
CA ASP A 425 6.04 -12.49 -28.28
C ASP A 425 5.69 -11.56 -27.11
N ALA A 426 5.02 -12.06 -26.07
CA ALA A 426 4.72 -11.29 -24.86
C ALA A 426 5.99 -10.85 -24.12
N LEU A 427 6.97 -11.75 -23.97
CA LEU A 427 8.28 -11.40 -23.37
C LEU A 427 9.01 -10.33 -24.19
N LYS A 428 9.07 -10.48 -25.51
CA LYS A 428 9.70 -9.50 -26.41
C LYS A 428 9.00 -8.14 -26.38
N ALA A 429 7.68 -8.13 -26.30
CA ALA A 429 6.92 -6.90 -26.17
C ALA A 429 7.29 -6.17 -24.88
N SER A 430 7.40 -6.90 -23.76
CA SER A 430 7.84 -6.35 -22.48
C SER A 430 9.28 -5.81 -22.54
N ASP A 431 10.20 -6.52 -23.20
CA ASP A 431 11.56 -6.03 -23.42
C ASP A 431 11.58 -4.72 -24.22
N GLY A 432 10.69 -4.58 -25.19
CA GLY A 432 10.54 -3.37 -26.00
C GLY A 432 9.99 -2.15 -25.22
N ARG A 433 9.50 -2.34 -24.00
CA ARG A 433 8.93 -1.27 -23.18
C ARG A 433 9.96 -0.57 -22.27
N VAL A 434 11.22 -0.93 -22.38
CA VAL A 434 12.32 -0.20 -21.72
C VAL A 434 12.25 1.27 -22.12
N GLY A 435 12.13 2.17 -21.14
CA GLY A 435 12.02 3.61 -21.39
C GLY A 435 10.63 4.12 -21.79
N THR A 436 9.59 3.24 -21.86
CA THR A 436 8.20 3.70 -22.06
C THR A 436 7.49 4.02 -20.73
N SER A 437 8.10 3.67 -19.60
CA SER A 437 7.64 4.17 -18.31
C SER A 437 7.82 5.69 -18.27
N SER A 438 6.86 6.39 -17.67
CA SER A 438 6.77 7.85 -17.57
C SER A 438 7.94 8.57 -16.88
N ALA A 439 9.06 7.92 -16.77
CA ALA A 439 10.33 8.46 -16.25
C ALA A 439 11.23 9.02 -17.38
N ASN A 440 10.63 9.58 -18.45
CA ASN A 440 11.35 10.35 -19.47
C ASN A 440 10.91 11.80 -19.44
#